data_47c25130633ae19ea69d48b4a1f3626e
#
_entry.id   47c25130633ae19ea69d48b4a1f3626e
#
_cell.length_a   1.000
_cell.length_b   1.000
_cell.length_c   1.000
_cell.angle_alpha   90.00
_cell.angle_beta   90.00
_cell.angle_gamma   90.00
#
_symmetry.space_group_name_H-M   'P 1'
#
loop_
_entity.id
_entity.type
_entity.pdbx_description
1 polymer ?
#
loop_
_entity_poly.entity_id
_entity_poly.type
_entity_poly.pdbx_seq_one_letter_code
_entity_poly.pdbx_strand_id
1 'polypeptide(L)'
;MYNLGLDIGTSFIKAALTERSSGNVVKVVSQPSTEQKIKVLKDGWAEQDPEMWWKNTCQAIKNLISLTNINPSLISGIGISYQMHGLVLLDNKGNLLRDSIIWCDDRAVSIGKKAFIEIGKEKCADQLLNSPANFT
;
A
#
# COMPACT_ATOMS: atom_id res chain seq x y z
N MET A 1 10.53 -18.04 17.57
CA MET A 1 10.83 -16.98 16.57
C MET A 1 9.64 -16.82 15.68
N TYR A 2 9.32 -15.57 15.33
CA TYR A 2 8.14 -15.22 14.53
C TYR A 2 8.54 -14.36 13.33
N ASN A 3 7.68 -14.32 12.32
CA ASN A 3 7.72 -13.35 11.25
C ASN A 3 6.46 -12.48 11.33
N LEU A 4 6.61 -11.20 10.99
CA LEU A 4 5.53 -10.23 10.87
C LEU A 4 5.24 -10.01 9.39
N GLY A 5 4.01 -10.31 8.96
CA GLY A 5 3.50 -9.96 7.65
C GLY A 5 2.66 -8.70 7.73
N LEU A 6 2.85 -7.77 6.82
CA LEU A 6 2.04 -6.56 6.68
C LEU A 6 1.40 -6.54 5.29
N ASP A 7 0.12 -6.20 5.22
CA ASP A 7 -0.61 -5.93 3.98
C ASP A 7 -1.18 -4.51 4.07
N ILE A 8 -0.56 -3.58 3.35
CA ILE A 8 -0.93 -2.16 3.36
C ILE A 8 -1.92 -1.91 2.22
N GLY A 9 -3.18 -2.27 2.46
CA GLY A 9 -4.25 -2.18 1.47
C GLY A 9 -4.97 -0.83 1.47
N THR A 10 -5.79 -0.63 0.45
CA THR A 10 -6.61 0.59 0.28
C THR A 10 -7.69 0.71 1.36
N SER A 11 -8.40 -0.38 1.65
CA SER A 11 -9.49 -0.38 2.64
C SER A 11 -9.00 -0.63 4.06
N PHE A 12 -8.03 -1.51 4.23
CA PHE A 12 -7.53 -1.95 5.53
C PHE A 12 -6.03 -2.22 5.48
N ILE A 13 -5.38 -1.99 6.61
CA ILE A 13 -4.04 -2.48 6.89
C ILE A 13 -4.18 -3.77 7.70
N LYS A 14 -3.53 -4.85 7.26
CA LYS A 14 -3.50 -6.11 8.01
C LYS A 14 -2.10 -6.39 8.52
N ALA A 15 -2.03 -6.91 9.74
CA ALA A 15 -0.79 -7.43 10.32
C ALA A 15 -1.01 -8.87 10.75
N ALA A 16 -0.12 -9.76 10.34
CA ALA A 16 -0.15 -11.18 10.64
C ALA A 16 1.13 -11.60 11.37
N LEU A 17 0.98 -12.39 12.42
CA LEU A 17 2.10 -13.04 13.09
C LEU A 17 2.13 -14.50 12.68
N THR A 18 3.26 -14.98 12.20
CA THR A 18 3.46 -16.38 11.84
C THR A 18 4.60 -16.98 12.65
N GLU A 19 4.45 -18.23 13.07
CA GLU A 19 5.55 -18.98 13.67
C GLU A 19 6.55 -19.41 12.60
N ARG A 20 7.83 -19.07 12.80
CA ARG A 20 8.86 -19.29 11.78
C ARG A 20 9.13 -20.78 11.49
N SER A 21 9.05 -21.63 12.51
CA SER A 21 9.37 -23.06 12.40
C SER A 21 8.31 -23.86 11.63
N SER A 22 7.04 -23.54 11.85
CA SER A 22 5.90 -24.27 11.30
C SER A 22 5.23 -23.55 10.12
N GLY A 23 5.42 -22.22 9.99
CA GLY A 23 4.66 -21.37 9.07
C GLY A 23 3.23 -21.09 9.53
N ASN A 24 2.81 -21.60 10.67
CA ASN A 24 1.45 -21.41 11.15
C ASN A 24 1.16 -19.96 11.50
N VAL A 25 -0.03 -19.50 11.13
CA VAL A 25 -0.53 -18.16 11.51
C VAL A 25 -0.97 -18.21 12.97
N VAL A 26 -0.33 -17.39 13.80
CA VAL A 26 -0.65 -17.23 15.22
C VAL A 26 -1.84 -16.29 15.39
N LYS A 27 -1.80 -15.15 14.70
CA LYS A 27 -2.84 -14.11 14.77
C LYS A 27 -2.80 -13.21 13.56
N VAL A 28 -3.97 -12.72 13.16
CA VAL A 28 -4.13 -11.64 12.18
C VAL A 28 -4.97 -10.55 12.83
N VAL A 29 -4.60 -9.31 12.60
CA VAL A 29 -5.39 -8.11 12.97
C VAL A 29 -5.57 -7.22 11.76
N SER A 30 -6.64 -6.44 11.76
CA SER A 30 -6.96 -5.47 10.70
C SER A 30 -7.20 -4.09 11.33
N GLN A 31 -6.75 -3.05 10.63
CA GLN A 31 -6.95 -1.64 11.01
C GLN A 31 -7.28 -0.81 9.76
N PRO A 32 -8.09 0.23 9.93
CA PRO A 32 -8.95 0.57 11.07
C PRO A 32 -10.14 -0.42 11.22
N SER A 33 -11.02 -0.21 12.17
CA SER A 33 -12.22 -1.06 12.37
C SER A 33 -13.28 -0.88 11.27
N THR A 34 -13.25 0.26 10.58
CA THR A 34 -14.08 0.58 9.40
C THR A 34 -13.16 0.92 8.23
N GLU A 35 -13.61 0.73 7.02
CA GLU A 35 -12.79 0.99 5.81
C GLU A 35 -12.17 2.38 5.81
N GLN A 36 -10.91 2.46 5.39
CA GLN A 36 -10.21 3.71 5.15
C GLN A 36 -10.93 4.49 4.04
N LYS A 37 -11.15 5.77 4.29
CA LYS A 37 -11.84 6.64 3.33
C LYS A 37 -10.97 6.91 2.11
N ILE A 38 -11.56 6.84 0.93
CA ILE A 38 -11.03 7.39 -0.30
C ILE A 38 -11.62 8.79 -0.46
N LYS A 39 -10.77 9.79 -0.72
CA LYS A 39 -11.19 11.15 -1.04
C LYS A 39 -11.51 11.22 -2.53
N VAL A 40 -12.75 11.55 -2.85
CA VAL A 40 -13.23 11.74 -4.22
C VAL A 40 -13.52 13.24 -4.40
N LEU A 41 -12.55 13.99 -4.89
CA LEU A 41 -12.66 15.44 -5.08
C LEU A 41 -13.41 15.80 -6.37
N LYS A 42 -13.35 14.94 -7.35
CA LYS A 42 -14.07 14.99 -8.63
C LYS A 42 -14.42 13.56 -9.05
N ASP A 43 -15.37 13.43 -9.95
CA ASP A 43 -15.71 12.14 -10.53
C ASP A 43 -14.47 11.50 -11.18
N GLY A 44 -14.26 10.23 -10.90
CA GLY A 44 -13.08 9.48 -11.33
C GLY A 44 -11.77 9.76 -10.59
N TRP A 45 -11.74 10.70 -9.63
CA TRP A 45 -10.55 10.98 -8.81
C TRP A 45 -10.58 10.15 -7.53
N ALA A 46 -9.44 9.59 -7.17
CA ALA A 46 -9.31 8.78 -5.96
C ALA A 46 -7.97 9.08 -5.25
N GLU A 47 -8.07 9.59 -4.02
CA GLU A 47 -6.90 9.97 -3.22
C GLU A 47 -7.00 9.42 -1.80
N GLN A 48 -5.85 9.12 -1.20
CA GLN A 48 -5.74 8.76 0.22
C GLN A 48 -4.55 9.47 0.86
N ASP A 49 -4.66 9.71 2.15
CA ASP A 49 -3.58 10.27 2.97
C ASP A 49 -2.56 9.18 3.35
N PRO A 50 -1.30 9.24 2.89
CA PRO A 50 -0.26 8.28 3.26
C PRO A 50 0.05 8.23 4.77
N GLU A 51 -0.13 9.33 5.51
CA GLU A 51 0.06 9.36 6.95
C GLU A 51 -0.97 8.47 7.66
N MET A 52 -2.18 8.37 7.11
CA MET A 52 -3.20 7.44 7.60
C MET A 52 -2.75 5.98 7.44
N TRP A 53 -2.10 5.60 6.33
CA TRP A 53 -1.55 4.26 6.15
C TRP A 53 -0.51 3.94 7.21
N TRP A 54 0.41 4.87 7.46
CA TRP A 54 1.44 4.71 8.49
C TRP A 54 0.84 4.57 9.88
N LYS A 55 -0.08 5.45 10.24
CA LYS A 55 -0.77 5.40 11.54
C LYS A 55 -1.49 4.07 11.76
N ASN A 56 -2.22 3.60 10.76
CA ASN A 56 -2.94 2.33 10.83
C ASN A 56 -1.99 1.13 10.85
N THR A 57 -0.87 1.19 10.14
CA THR A 57 0.19 0.17 10.22
C THR A 57 0.75 0.06 11.63
N CYS A 58 1.14 1.17 12.23
CA CYS A 58 1.63 1.21 13.59
C CYS A 58 0.58 0.67 14.58
N GLN A 59 -0.69 1.02 14.40
CA GLN A 59 -1.77 0.56 15.28
C GLN A 59 -2.02 -0.94 15.10
N ALA A 60 -2.00 -1.46 13.86
CA ALA A 60 -2.13 -2.90 13.61
C ALA A 60 -1.03 -3.70 14.30
N ILE A 61 0.23 -3.25 14.21
CA ILE A 61 1.36 -3.90 14.87
C ILE A 61 1.18 -3.87 16.38
N LYS A 62 0.84 -2.71 16.98
CA LYS A 62 0.60 -2.59 18.43
C LYS A 62 -0.51 -3.53 18.90
N ASN A 63 -1.62 -3.59 18.18
CA ASN A 63 -2.73 -4.47 18.49
C ASN A 63 -2.32 -5.95 18.41
N LEU A 64 -1.57 -6.31 17.36
CA LEU A 64 -1.08 -7.68 17.18
C LEU A 64 -0.20 -8.12 18.35
N ILE A 65 0.78 -7.30 18.73
CA ILE A 65 1.67 -7.57 19.87
C ILE A 65 0.87 -7.68 21.18
N SER A 66 -0.05 -6.75 21.42
CA SER A 66 -0.89 -6.76 22.64
C SER A 66 -1.76 -8.02 22.74
N LEU A 67 -2.39 -8.42 21.62
CA LEU A 67 -3.29 -9.58 21.59
C LEU A 67 -2.57 -10.92 21.68
N THR A 68 -1.32 -10.99 21.23
CA THR A 68 -0.52 -12.22 21.25
C THR A 68 0.37 -12.31 22.49
N ASN A 69 0.58 -11.20 23.17
CA ASN A 69 1.46 -11.08 24.34
C ASN A 69 2.88 -11.64 24.10
N ILE A 70 3.36 -11.59 22.85
CA ILE A 70 4.72 -12.02 22.51
C ILE A 70 5.73 -10.94 22.87
N ASN A 71 6.97 -11.36 23.15
CA ASN A 71 8.08 -10.42 23.19
C ASN A 71 8.45 -9.99 21.75
N PRO A 72 8.37 -8.69 21.40
CA PRO A 72 8.70 -8.20 20.06
C PRO A 72 10.11 -8.56 19.57
N SER A 73 11.07 -8.77 20.48
CA SER A 73 12.43 -9.21 20.14
C SER A 73 12.49 -10.61 19.50
N LEU A 74 11.41 -11.39 19.59
CA LEU A 74 11.29 -12.68 18.94
C LEU A 74 10.84 -12.59 17.47
N ILE A 75 10.50 -11.41 16.98
CA ILE A 75 10.22 -11.17 15.56
C ILE A 75 11.54 -11.06 14.82
N SER A 76 11.80 -12.03 13.92
CA SER A 76 13.07 -12.16 13.20
C SER A 76 13.02 -11.65 11.76
N GLY A 77 11.84 -11.32 11.25
CA GLY A 77 11.68 -10.83 9.89
C GLY A 77 10.35 -10.13 9.69
N ILE A 78 10.33 -9.19 8.76
CA ILE A 78 9.12 -8.46 8.34
C ILE A 78 8.98 -8.62 6.83
N GLY A 79 7.81 -9.07 6.38
CA GLY A 79 7.40 -9.09 4.98
C GLY A 79 6.29 -8.08 4.75
N ILE A 80 6.35 -7.35 3.64
CA ILE A 80 5.38 -6.28 3.33
C ILE A 80 4.78 -6.55 1.96
N SER A 81 3.45 -6.55 1.89
CA SER A 81 2.63 -6.40 0.70
C SER A 81 1.88 -5.08 0.78
N TYR A 82 1.58 -4.47 -0.35
CA TYR A 82 0.92 -3.16 -0.37
C TYR A 82 0.14 -2.93 -1.66
N GLN A 83 -0.80 -1.95 -1.62
CA GLN A 83 -1.45 -1.46 -2.82
C GLN A 83 -0.40 -0.85 -3.77
N MET A 84 -0.47 -1.21 -5.05
CA MET A 84 0.46 -0.76 -6.09
C MET A 84 0.00 0.55 -6.74
N HIS A 85 0.89 1.16 -7.52
CA HIS A 85 0.60 2.28 -8.42
C HIS A 85 0.11 3.56 -7.73
N GLY A 86 0.32 3.70 -6.43
CA GLY A 86 0.04 4.94 -5.72
C GLY A 86 1.16 5.97 -5.94
N LEU A 87 0.80 7.22 -6.27
CA LEU A 87 1.75 8.31 -6.41
C LEU A 87 1.86 9.09 -5.09
N VAL A 88 2.95 8.88 -4.36
CA VAL A 88 3.31 9.65 -3.15
C VAL A 88 4.37 10.67 -3.50
N LEU A 89 4.09 11.96 -3.26
CA LEU A 89 5.01 13.05 -3.54
C LEU A 89 5.55 13.65 -2.24
N LEU A 90 6.86 13.73 -2.13
CA LEU A 90 7.56 14.31 -0.99
C LEU A 90 8.41 15.51 -1.44
N ASP A 91 8.62 16.47 -0.53
CA ASP A 91 9.61 17.52 -0.73
C ASP A 91 11.04 16.98 -0.45
N ASN A 92 12.04 17.84 -0.62
CA ASN A 92 13.45 17.48 -0.37
C ASN A 92 13.79 17.26 1.12
N LYS A 93 12.85 17.49 2.02
CA LYS A 93 12.97 17.24 3.47
C LYS A 93 12.16 16.01 3.89
N GLY A 94 11.49 15.33 2.95
CA GLY A 94 10.64 14.17 3.22
C GLY A 94 9.23 14.50 3.69
N ASN A 95 8.78 15.75 3.62
CA ASN A 95 7.42 16.10 3.96
C ASN A 95 6.47 15.75 2.82
N LEU A 96 5.29 15.26 3.18
CA LEU A 96 4.23 14.96 2.22
C LEU A 96 3.71 16.27 1.58
N LEU A 97 3.70 16.31 0.24
CA LEU A 97 3.24 17.49 -0.51
C LEU A 97 1.72 17.49 -0.72
N ARG A 98 1.10 16.31 -0.78
CA ARG A 98 -0.33 16.15 -1.00
C ARG A 98 -0.76 14.72 -0.70
N ASP A 99 -2.07 14.48 -0.66
CA ASP A 99 -2.62 13.13 -0.65
C ASP A 99 -2.16 12.33 -1.88
N SER A 100 -1.95 11.03 -1.68
CA SER A 100 -1.54 10.11 -2.74
C SER A 100 -2.69 9.88 -3.73
N ILE A 101 -2.42 10.02 -5.02
CA ILE A 101 -3.29 9.52 -6.07
C ILE A 101 -3.16 8.00 -6.07
N ILE A 102 -4.26 7.27 -5.85
CA ILE A 102 -4.21 5.81 -5.71
C ILE A 102 -4.62 5.09 -6.99
N TRP A 103 -4.40 3.79 -7.03
CA TRP A 103 -4.52 2.92 -8.21
C TRP A 103 -5.85 2.96 -8.96
N CYS A 104 -6.95 3.31 -8.29
CA CYS A 104 -8.29 3.40 -8.89
C CYS A 104 -8.64 4.79 -9.42
N ASP A 105 -7.69 5.74 -9.39
CA ASP A 105 -7.85 7.07 -9.99
C ASP A 105 -7.79 6.98 -11.52
N ASP A 106 -8.67 7.71 -12.23
CA ASP A 106 -8.75 7.67 -13.69
C ASP A 106 -8.29 8.96 -14.38
N ARG A 107 -7.80 9.98 -13.61
CA ARG A 107 -7.41 11.29 -14.18
C ARG A 107 -6.32 11.20 -15.25
N ALA A 108 -5.47 10.18 -15.21
CA ALA A 108 -4.37 9.99 -16.16
C ALA A 108 -4.73 9.10 -17.36
N VAL A 109 -5.95 8.54 -17.44
CA VAL A 109 -6.34 7.59 -18.50
C VAL A 109 -6.09 8.13 -19.93
N SER A 110 -6.47 9.38 -20.18
CA SER A 110 -6.27 9.99 -21.51
C SER A 110 -4.78 10.23 -21.80
N ILE A 111 -4.01 10.61 -20.79
CA ILE A 111 -2.56 10.81 -20.89
C ILE A 111 -1.86 9.49 -21.15
N GLY A 112 -2.21 8.44 -20.41
CA GLY A 112 -1.65 7.09 -20.61
C GLY A 112 -1.95 6.54 -22.00
N LYS A 113 -3.17 6.69 -22.51
CA LYS A 113 -3.52 6.30 -23.87
C LYS A 113 -2.70 7.04 -24.93
N LYS A 114 -2.53 8.34 -24.78
CA LYS A 114 -1.70 9.15 -25.69
C LYS A 114 -0.24 8.71 -25.63
N ALA A 115 0.33 8.55 -24.44
CA ALA A 115 1.70 8.09 -24.25
C ALA A 115 1.92 6.71 -24.88
N PHE A 116 0.99 5.76 -24.74
CA PHE A 116 1.10 4.44 -25.35
C PHE A 116 1.18 4.49 -26.87
N ILE A 117 0.40 5.38 -27.50
CA ILE A 117 0.43 5.57 -28.97
C ILE A 117 1.75 6.21 -29.41
N GLU A 118 2.22 7.25 -28.69
CA GLU A 118 3.43 8.00 -29.04
C GLU A 118 4.72 7.20 -28.82
N ILE A 119 4.80 6.44 -27.73
CA ILE A 119 5.97 5.60 -27.39
C ILE A 119 6.01 4.34 -28.27
N GLY A 120 4.85 3.76 -28.54
CA GLY A 120 4.69 2.51 -29.27
C GLY A 120 4.68 1.28 -28.37
N LYS A 121 3.86 0.31 -28.76
CA LYS A 121 3.58 -0.91 -27.99
C LYS A 121 4.83 -1.71 -27.64
N GLU A 122 5.69 -1.95 -28.63
CA GLU A 122 6.92 -2.74 -28.47
C GLU A 122 7.85 -2.10 -27.43
N LYS A 123 8.10 -0.80 -27.57
CA LYS A 123 8.96 -0.06 -26.66
C LYS A 123 8.39 0.01 -25.24
N CYS A 124 7.07 0.14 -25.09
CA CYS A 124 6.43 0.05 -23.77
C CYS A 124 6.63 -1.34 -23.15
N ALA A 125 6.43 -2.41 -23.93
CA ALA A 125 6.62 -3.78 -23.44
C ALA A 125 8.07 -4.03 -23.02
N ASP A 126 9.05 -3.61 -23.82
CA ASP A 126 10.46 -3.88 -23.59
C ASP A 126 11.06 -3.06 -22.43
N GLN A 127 10.66 -1.79 -22.30
CA GLN A 127 11.29 -0.88 -21.34
C GLN A 127 10.48 -0.70 -20.06
N LEU A 128 9.15 -0.70 -20.12
CA LEU A 128 8.29 -0.52 -18.96
C LEU A 128 7.80 -1.84 -18.39
N LEU A 129 7.90 -2.94 -19.15
CA LEU A 129 7.28 -4.25 -18.84
C LEU A 129 5.77 -4.13 -18.55
N ASN A 130 5.18 -3.03 -18.99
CA ASN A 130 3.79 -2.64 -18.78
C ASN A 130 3.35 -1.65 -19.86
N SER A 131 2.06 -1.35 -19.93
CA SER A 131 1.54 -0.25 -20.74
C SER A 131 1.37 1.00 -19.89
N PRO A 132 1.64 2.20 -20.40
CA PRO A 132 1.19 3.42 -19.76
C PRO A 132 -0.33 3.37 -19.58
N ALA A 133 -0.77 3.49 -18.36
CA ALA A 133 -2.18 3.43 -17.99
C ALA A 133 -2.52 4.55 -16.99
N ASN A 134 -3.73 4.56 -16.46
CA ASN A 134 -4.16 5.54 -15.46
C ASN A 134 -3.40 5.45 -14.13
N PHE A 135 -2.74 4.33 -13.87
CA PHE A 135 -2.01 4.05 -12.63
C PHE A 135 -0.48 3.85 -12.83
N THR A 136 0.05 4.26 -13.96
CA THR A 136 1.50 4.21 -14.25
C THR A 136 2.04 5.58 -14.66
#